data_790eeb4b00fbc0bbb81d73b7ffaaff63
#
_entry.id   790eeb4b00fbc0bbb81d73b7ffaaff63
#
_cell.length_a   1.000
_cell.length_b   1.000
_cell.length_c   1.000
_cell.angle_alpha   90.00
_cell.angle_beta   90.00
_cell.angle_gamma   90.00
#
_symmetry.space_group_name_H-M   'P 1'
#
loop_
_entity.id
_entity.type
_entity.pdbx_description
1 polymer ?
#
loop_
_entity_poly.entity_id
_entity_poly.type
_entity_poly.pdbx_seq_one_letter_code
_entity_poly.pdbx_strand_id
1 'polypeptide(L)'
;MKKTVIISIALMLSSLFTGCNEDESSSLDCSEIACTLQFISYWVQVKYPDGSNVALDRFNVIDKNSAEDLTRNFTQEELIAFQAAGSYPLYDDLTDAENPGISRTIVFQGFLGDIKIVSEEYKVGRDCCHAGIPEGNLDIIVE
;
A
#
# COMPACT_ATOMS: atom_id res chain seq x y z
N MET A 1 -32.62 -23.86 -59.71
CA MET A 1 -32.55 -22.40 -59.54
C MET A 1 -33.16 -22.04 -58.20
N LYS A 2 -32.50 -21.24 -57.34
CA LYS A 2 -32.77 -20.84 -55.94
C LYS A 2 -31.97 -21.57 -54.90
N LYS A 3 -30.66 -21.33 -54.86
CA LYS A 3 -29.80 -21.60 -53.70
C LYS A 3 -28.66 -20.58 -53.70
N THR A 4 -28.90 -19.33 -53.43
CA THR A 4 -27.79 -18.33 -53.29
C THR A 4 -28.31 -17.03 -52.68
N VAL A 5 -28.75 -16.98 -51.43
CA VAL A 5 -29.03 -15.70 -50.74
C VAL A 5 -28.88 -15.78 -49.19
N ILE A 6 -28.36 -16.85 -48.57
CA ILE A 6 -28.35 -16.89 -47.11
C ILE A 6 -26.93 -16.78 -46.46
N ILE A 7 -25.90 -16.37 -47.21
CA ILE A 7 -24.51 -16.32 -46.63
C ILE A 7 -24.03 -14.92 -46.33
N SER A 8 -24.84 -13.87 -46.49
CA SER A 8 -24.35 -12.45 -46.34
C SER A 8 -24.77 -11.71 -45.08
N ILE A 9 -25.39 -12.35 -44.11
CA ILE A 9 -25.86 -11.64 -42.88
C ILE A 9 -25.08 -12.02 -41.61
N ALA A 10 -24.18 -13.03 -41.66
CA ALA A 10 -23.45 -13.48 -40.48
C ALA A 10 -22.11 -12.79 -40.21
N LEU A 11 -21.73 -11.73 -40.95
CA LEU A 11 -20.41 -11.10 -40.84
C LEU A 11 -20.41 -9.68 -40.29
N MET A 12 -21.48 -9.21 -39.69
CA MET A 12 -21.57 -7.79 -39.19
C MET A 12 -21.87 -7.66 -37.69
N LEU A 13 -21.54 -8.62 -36.86
CA LEU A 13 -21.80 -8.52 -35.40
C LEU A 13 -20.56 -8.78 -34.52
N SER A 14 -19.35 -8.58 -35.01
CA SER A 14 -18.12 -8.85 -34.23
C SER A 14 -17.21 -7.64 -34.00
N SER A 15 -17.76 -6.44 -33.89
CA SER A 15 -16.92 -5.24 -33.65
C SER A 15 -17.54 -4.25 -32.68
N LEU A 16 -17.87 -4.64 -31.45
CA LEU A 16 -18.23 -3.70 -30.37
C LEU A 16 -17.81 -4.24 -28.99
N PHE A 17 -16.56 -4.68 -28.83
CA PHE A 17 -15.94 -4.79 -27.51
C PHE A 17 -14.56 -4.13 -27.55
N THR A 18 -14.51 -2.83 -27.84
CA THR A 18 -13.42 -1.99 -27.36
C THR A 18 -13.76 -1.64 -25.93
N GLY A 19 -13.41 -2.54 -25.00
CA GLY A 19 -13.34 -2.23 -23.59
C GLY A 19 -12.27 -1.15 -23.41
N CYS A 20 -12.65 0.08 -23.07
CA CYS A 20 -11.75 1.04 -22.48
C CYS A 20 -11.23 0.43 -21.17
N ASN A 21 -9.99 -0.03 -21.15
CA ASN A 21 -9.24 -0.12 -19.93
C ASN A 21 -8.89 1.32 -19.57
N GLU A 22 -9.68 1.93 -18.73
CA GLU A 22 -9.29 3.14 -18.02
C GLU A 22 -8.30 2.72 -16.93
N ASP A 23 -7.03 2.53 -17.32
CA ASP A 23 -5.92 2.71 -16.40
C ASP A 23 -5.82 4.21 -16.15
N GLU A 24 -6.71 4.73 -15.32
CA GLU A 24 -6.56 6.07 -14.76
C GLU A 24 -5.42 6.08 -13.75
N SER A 25 -4.18 6.00 -14.21
CA SER A 25 -3.09 6.62 -13.48
C SER A 25 -3.21 8.13 -13.72
N SER A 26 -4.17 8.76 -13.06
CA SER A 26 -4.24 10.22 -13.02
C SER A 26 -3.04 10.71 -12.22
N SER A 27 -1.96 11.06 -12.91
CA SER A 27 -0.86 11.79 -12.30
C SER A 27 -1.43 13.10 -11.78
N LEU A 28 -1.46 13.27 -10.47
CA LEU A 28 -1.95 14.49 -9.84
C LEU A 28 -1.03 15.64 -10.24
N ASP A 29 -1.60 16.73 -10.81
CA ASP A 29 -0.82 17.94 -11.10
C ASP A 29 -0.60 18.72 -9.80
N CYS A 30 0.63 18.71 -9.32
CA CYS A 30 1.03 19.38 -8.08
C CYS A 30 1.78 20.69 -8.29
N SER A 31 1.85 21.19 -9.53
CA SER A 31 2.70 22.32 -9.92
C SER A 31 2.37 23.66 -9.23
N GLU A 32 1.11 23.84 -8.80
CA GLU A 32 0.65 25.08 -8.14
C GLU A 32 0.32 24.88 -6.64
N ILE A 33 0.66 23.71 -6.06
CA ILE A 33 0.33 23.41 -4.67
C ILE A 33 1.48 23.75 -3.75
N ALA A 34 1.22 24.65 -2.78
CA ALA A 34 2.16 24.96 -1.71
C ALA A 34 1.98 23.96 -0.56
N CYS A 35 2.98 23.13 -0.33
CA CYS A 35 2.99 22.18 0.77
C CYS A 35 3.39 22.82 2.10
N THR A 36 2.84 22.33 3.21
CA THR A 36 3.32 22.66 4.55
C THR A 36 4.65 21.98 4.81
N LEU A 37 5.44 22.50 5.78
CA LEU A 37 6.71 21.88 6.19
C LEU A 37 6.51 20.77 7.25
N GLN A 38 5.26 20.39 7.52
CA GLN A 38 4.95 19.33 8.48
C GLN A 38 5.31 17.98 7.88
N PHE A 39 6.06 17.17 8.60
CA PHE A 39 6.34 15.78 8.24
C PHE A 39 5.26 14.87 8.82
N ILE A 40 4.62 14.07 7.97
CA ILE A 40 3.60 13.10 8.35
C ILE A 40 4.19 11.69 8.35
N SER A 41 3.94 10.95 9.41
CA SER A 41 4.37 9.55 9.55
C SER A 41 3.33 8.75 10.32
N TYR A 42 2.99 7.59 9.82
CA TYR A 42 2.03 6.64 10.43
C TYR A 42 2.78 5.41 10.94
N TRP A 43 2.34 4.93 12.10
CA TRP A 43 2.97 3.84 12.83
C TRP A 43 1.94 2.80 13.22
N VAL A 44 2.35 1.56 13.26
CA VAL A 44 1.56 0.48 13.86
C VAL A 44 2.03 0.22 15.28
N GLN A 45 1.09 -0.02 16.18
CA GLN A 45 1.35 -0.41 17.56
C GLN A 45 1.09 -1.90 17.70
N VAL A 46 2.08 -2.68 18.14
CA VAL A 46 1.95 -4.13 18.31
C VAL A 46 2.05 -4.50 19.78
N LYS A 47 1.02 -5.14 20.31
CA LYS A 47 0.87 -5.49 21.72
C LYS A 47 0.40 -6.93 21.93
N TYR A 48 0.73 -7.46 23.09
CA TYR A 48 0.09 -8.66 23.63
C TYR A 48 -1.27 -8.32 24.24
N PRO A 49 -2.16 -9.32 24.49
CA PRO A 49 -3.47 -9.09 25.09
C PRO A 49 -3.43 -8.45 26.50
N ASP A 50 -2.32 -8.60 27.21
CA ASP A 50 -2.10 -7.97 28.52
C ASP A 50 -1.66 -6.48 28.43
N GLY A 51 -1.54 -5.97 27.19
CA GLY A 51 -1.15 -4.59 26.89
C GLY A 51 0.37 -4.36 26.85
N SER A 52 1.18 -5.38 27.10
CA SER A 52 2.63 -5.26 26.97
C SER A 52 3.05 -5.14 25.50
N ASN A 53 4.14 -4.43 25.24
CA ASN A 53 4.66 -4.21 23.89
C ASN A 53 5.29 -5.50 23.33
N VAL A 54 5.09 -5.73 22.03
CA VAL A 54 5.77 -6.81 21.31
C VAL A 54 7.04 -6.27 20.69
N ALA A 55 8.19 -6.80 21.09
CA ALA A 55 9.50 -6.48 20.52
C ALA A 55 9.75 -7.37 19.30
N LEU A 56 9.32 -6.95 18.11
CA LEU A 56 9.56 -7.68 16.87
C LEU A 56 11.07 -7.74 16.57
N ASP A 57 11.58 -8.90 16.24
CA ASP A 57 12.99 -9.04 15.82
C ASP A 57 13.22 -8.44 14.42
N ARG A 58 12.19 -8.46 13.60
CA ARG A 58 12.18 -7.90 12.25
C ARG A 58 10.76 -7.53 11.84
N PHE A 59 10.63 -6.49 11.02
CA PHE A 59 9.38 -6.16 10.33
C PHE A 59 9.66 -5.76 8.89
N ASN A 60 8.66 -5.93 8.03
CA ASN A 60 8.69 -5.50 6.63
C ASN A 60 7.37 -4.82 6.28
N VAL A 61 7.44 -3.86 5.36
CA VAL A 61 6.30 -3.23 4.69
C VAL A 61 6.39 -3.56 3.21
N ILE A 62 5.49 -4.37 2.70
CA ILE A 62 5.55 -4.91 1.34
C ILE A 62 4.36 -4.40 0.53
N ASP A 63 4.60 -3.91 -0.68
CA ASP A 63 3.51 -3.66 -1.63
C ASP A 63 2.86 -4.99 -2.02
N LYS A 64 1.55 -5.09 -1.83
CA LYS A 64 0.80 -6.33 -2.05
C LYS A 64 0.79 -6.79 -3.51
N ASN A 65 0.80 -5.85 -4.44
CA ASN A 65 0.66 -6.14 -5.87
C ASN A 65 2.00 -6.42 -6.55
N SER A 66 3.02 -5.60 -6.26
CA SER A 66 4.35 -5.71 -6.86
C SER A 66 5.31 -6.60 -6.08
N ALA A 67 5.00 -6.91 -4.81
CA ALA A 67 5.89 -7.54 -3.83
C ALA A 67 7.16 -6.72 -3.55
N GLU A 68 7.15 -5.42 -3.87
CA GLU A 68 8.23 -4.49 -3.56
C GLU A 68 8.35 -4.31 -2.05
N ASP A 69 9.58 -4.32 -1.53
CA ASP A 69 9.86 -4.02 -0.13
C ASP A 69 10.00 -2.50 0.05
N LEU A 70 9.05 -1.91 0.72
CA LEU A 70 8.97 -0.48 1.03
C LEU A 70 9.56 -0.16 2.41
N THR A 71 10.10 -1.16 3.12
CA THR A 71 10.67 -0.98 4.44
C THR A 71 11.88 -0.04 4.36
N ARG A 72 11.84 1.04 5.11
CA ARG A 72 12.98 1.96 5.20
C ARG A 72 14.15 1.31 5.91
N ASN A 73 15.34 1.78 5.61
CA ASN A 73 16.54 1.40 6.35
C ASN A 73 16.60 2.17 7.66
N PHE A 74 16.74 1.47 8.76
CA PHE A 74 16.86 2.00 10.11
C PHE A 74 18.19 1.62 10.73
N THR A 75 18.70 2.48 11.60
CA THR A 75 19.86 2.18 12.42
C THR A 75 19.51 1.15 13.50
N GLN A 76 20.51 0.50 14.07
CA GLN A 76 20.30 -0.44 15.19
C GLN A 76 19.67 0.25 16.40
N GLU A 77 20.01 1.51 16.65
CA GLU A 77 19.46 2.30 17.76
C GLU A 77 17.96 2.59 17.56
N GLU A 78 17.55 2.93 16.33
CA GLU A 78 16.13 3.10 15.99
C GLU A 78 15.35 1.81 16.15
N LEU A 79 15.90 0.68 15.68
CA LEU A 79 15.25 -0.62 15.82
C LEU A 79 15.05 -1.00 17.30
N ILE A 80 16.03 -0.76 18.16
CA ILE A 80 15.90 -0.97 19.61
C ILE A 80 14.81 -0.07 20.21
N ALA A 81 14.72 1.18 19.76
CA ALA A 81 13.68 2.11 20.22
C ALA A 81 12.28 1.64 19.79
N PHE A 82 12.13 1.16 18.55
CA PHE A 82 10.86 0.61 18.06
C PHE A 82 10.42 -0.62 18.84
N GLN A 83 11.36 -1.54 19.14
CA GLN A 83 11.13 -2.73 19.95
C GLN A 83 10.66 -2.37 21.37
N ALA A 84 11.34 -1.42 22.01
CA ALA A 84 10.98 -0.96 23.35
C ALA A 84 9.59 -0.31 23.39
N ALA A 85 9.23 0.44 22.35
CA ALA A 85 7.94 1.10 22.22
C ALA A 85 6.82 0.16 21.73
N GLY A 86 7.15 -0.99 21.11
CA GLY A 86 6.20 -1.84 20.38
C GLY A 86 5.55 -1.10 19.21
N SER A 87 6.23 -0.07 18.69
CA SER A 87 5.72 0.85 17.67
C SER A 87 6.65 0.85 16.47
N TYR A 88 6.09 0.58 15.30
CA TYR A 88 6.86 0.35 14.08
C TYR A 88 6.38 1.25 12.95
N PRO A 89 7.29 1.89 12.19
CA PRO A 89 6.90 2.76 11.07
C PRO A 89 6.21 1.95 9.99
N LEU A 90 5.11 2.52 9.47
CA LEU A 90 4.29 1.92 8.43
C LEU A 90 4.39 2.66 7.10
N TYR A 91 4.10 3.96 7.10
CA TYR A 91 4.02 4.79 5.90
C TYR A 91 4.26 6.25 6.25
N ASP A 92 4.99 6.99 5.43
CA ASP A 92 5.33 8.38 5.70
C ASP A 92 5.53 9.22 4.42
N ASP A 93 5.82 10.50 4.60
CA ASP A 93 6.04 11.45 3.51
C ASP A 93 7.25 11.15 2.63
N LEU A 94 8.19 10.30 3.05
CA LEU A 94 9.32 9.88 2.23
C LEU A 94 8.96 8.67 1.36
N THR A 95 7.98 7.88 1.79
CA THR A 95 7.47 6.77 1.00
C THR A 95 6.68 7.33 -0.18
N ASP A 96 7.00 6.89 -1.40
CA ASP A 96 6.36 7.38 -2.62
C ASP A 96 6.47 8.89 -2.87
N ALA A 97 7.51 9.56 -2.33
CA ALA A 97 7.67 11.01 -2.43
C ALA A 97 7.64 11.53 -3.88
N GLU A 98 8.06 10.73 -4.84
CA GLU A 98 8.12 11.07 -6.27
C GLU A 98 6.83 10.70 -7.03
N ASN A 99 5.83 10.10 -6.34
CA ASN A 99 4.61 9.59 -6.95
C ASN A 99 3.34 10.22 -6.32
N PRO A 100 3.11 11.53 -6.48
CA PRO A 100 1.89 12.17 -5.94
C PRO A 100 0.64 11.58 -6.59
N GLY A 101 -0.40 11.39 -5.78
CA GLY A 101 -1.65 10.77 -6.20
C GLY A 101 -1.65 9.24 -6.17
N ILE A 102 -0.52 8.60 -5.81
CA ILE A 102 -0.49 7.14 -5.70
C ILE A 102 -1.45 6.64 -4.63
N SER A 103 -2.07 5.49 -4.90
CA SER A 103 -2.82 4.70 -3.93
C SER A 103 -2.44 3.24 -4.11
N ARG A 104 -2.08 2.56 -3.02
CA ARG A 104 -1.68 1.15 -3.04
C ARG A 104 -2.12 0.40 -1.79
N THR A 105 -2.13 -0.92 -1.87
CA THR A 105 -2.29 -1.78 -0.70
C THR A 105 -0.92 -2.29 -0.28
N ILE A 106 -0.57 -2.07 0.99
CA ILE A 106 0.66 -2.56 1.59
C ILE A 106 0.34 -3.60 2.67
N VAL A 107 1.29 -4.48 2.95
CA VAL A 107 1.20 -5.49 4.01
C VAL A 107 2.31 -5.22 5.02
N PHE A 108 1.95 -4.91 6.25
CA PHE A 108 2.89 -4.90 7.37
C PHE A 108 3.06 -6.33 7.89
N GLN A 109 4.29 -6.81 7.96
CA GLN A 109 4.65 -8.13 8.46
C GLN A 109 5.61 -7.99 9.63
N GLY A 110 5.29 -8.65 10.74
CA GLY A 110 6.13 -8.67 11.94
C GLY A 110 6.57 -10.09 12.30
N PHE A 111 7.82 -10.23 12.78
CA PHE A 111 8.44 -11.51 13.03
C PHE A 111 9.07 -11.58 14.42
N LEU A 112 8.98 -12.76 15.04
CA LEU A 112 9.81 -13.19 16.18
C LEU A 112 10.66 -14.37 15.70
N GLY A 113 11.96 -14.18 15.62
CA GLY A 113 12.85 -15.09 14.92
C GLY A 113 12.39 -15.25 13.45
N ASP A 114 12.18 -16.49 13.04
CA ASP A 114 11.70 -16.83 11.70
C ASP A 114 10.17 -16.95 11.60
N ILE A 115 9.45 -16.76 12.70
CA ILE A 115 8.00 -16.91 12.75
C ILE A 115 7.34 -15.56 12.48
N LYS A 116 6.52 -15.51 11.43
CA LYS A 116 5.67 -14.35 11.16
C LYS A 116 4.46 -14.37 12.09
N ILE A 117 4.39 -13.41 13.00
CA ILE A 117 3.31 -13.28 14.00
C ILE A 117 2.32 -12.16 13.68
N VAL A 118 2.68 -11.26 12.77
CA VAL A 118 1.80 -10.18 12.28
C VAL A 118 1.76 -10.20 10.76
N SER A 119 0.57 -10.01 10.20
CA SER A 119 0.37 -9.80 8.77
C SER A 119 -0.91 -9.01 8.57
N GLU A 120 -0.81 -7.68 8.49
CA GLU A 120 -1.95 -6.76 8.38
C GLU A 120 -1.87 -5.95 7.09
N GLU A 121 -3.02 -5.76 6.44
CA GLU A 121 -3.14 -5.02 5.20
C GLU A 121 -3.62 -3.60 5.46
N TYR A 122 -3.00 -2.64 4.74
CA TYR A 122 -3.37 -1.23 4.80
C TYR A 122 -3.51 -0.69 3.38
N LYS A 123 -4.56 0.08 3.14
CA LYS A 123 -4.62 0.90 1.95
C LYS A 123 -4.03 2.26 2.29
N VAL A 124 -3.00 2.63 1.55
CA VAL A 124 -2.25 3.88 1.74
C VAL A 124 -2.25 4.68 0.47
N GLY A 125 -1.99 5.96 0.59
CA GLY A 125 -1.84 6.84 -0.55
C GLY A 125 -1.20 8.16 -0.13
N ARG A 126 -0.93 9.01 -1.10
CA ARG A 126 -0.49 10.37 -0.83
C ARG A 126 -1.15 11.35 -1.77
N ASP A 127 -1.31 12.56 -1.30
CA ASP A 127 -1.64 13.71 -2.14
C ASP A 127 -0.36 14.36 -2.70
N CYS A 128 -0.41 15.62 -3.09
CA CYS A 128 0.75 16.35 -3.58
C CYS A 128 1.82 16.60 -2.51
N CYS A 129 1.46 16.60 -1.24
CA CYS A 129 2.31 17.09 -0.16
C CYS A 129 2.65 15.99 0.84
N HIS A 130 1.65 15.20 1.23
CA HIS A 130 1.75 14.35 2.40
C HIS A 130 1.18 12.95 2.18
N ALA A 131 1.68 12.03 3.00
CA ALA A 131 1.08 10.72 3.18
C ALA A 131 -0.34 10.87 3.75
N GLY A 132 -1.30 10.21 3.13
CA GLY A 132 -2.68 10.12 3.63
C GLY A 132 -2.81 9.12 4.77
N ILE A 133 -3.87 9.27 5.56
CA ILE A 133 -4.16 8.35 6.69
C ILE A 133 -4.38 6.93 6.15
N PRO A 134 -3.63 5.93 6.62
CA PRO A 134 -3.83 4.55 6.21
C PRO A 134 -5.22 4.02 6.60
N GLU A 135 -5.87 3.33 5.67
CA GLU A 135 -7.07 2.55 5.98
C GLU A 135 -6.62 1.18 6.51
N GLY A 136 -6.95 0.85 7.76
CA GLY A 136 -6.56 -0.39 8.44
C GLY A 136 -6.44 -0.19 9.94
N ASN A 137 -6.21 -1.29 10.67
CA ASN A 137 -6.05 -1.25 12.12
C ASN A 137 -4.59 -0.97 12.50
N LEU A 138 -4.32 0.20 13.08
CA LEU A 138 -2.98 0.59 13.52
C LEU A 138 -2.61 0.01 14.90
N ASP A 139 -3.58 -0.50 15.68
CA ASP A 139 -3.36 -1.16 16.97
C ASP A 139 -3.55 -2.67 16.82
N ILE A 140 -2.44 -3.40 16.74
CA ILE A 140 -2.41 -4.84 16.50
C ILE A 140 -2.24 -5.58 17.82
N ILE A 141 -3.13 -6.53 18.12
CA ILE A 141 -3.01 -7.45 19.25
C ILE A 141 -2.63 -8.82 18.69
N VAL A 142 -1.49 -9.35 19.14
CA VAL A 142 -1.01 -10.69 18.77
C VAL A 142 -1.34 -11.67 19.89
N GLU A 143 -1.82 -12.87 19.53
CA GLU A 143 -2.14 -13.94 20.47
C GLU A 143 -0.92 -14.81 20.82
#